data_5f14cd93f970b32525f2befb89517b5f
#
_entry.id   5f14cd93f970b32525f2befb89517b5f
#
_cell.length_a   1.000
_cell.length_b   1.000
_cell.length_c   1.000
_cell.angle_alpha   90.00
_cell.angle_beta   90.00
_cell.angle_gamma   90.00
#
_symmetry.space_group_name_H-M   'P 1'
#
loop_
_entity.id
_entity.type
_entity.pdbx_description
1 polymer ?
#
loop_
_entity_poly.entity_id
_entity_poly.type
_entity_poly.pdbx_seq_one_letter_code
_entity_poly.pdbx_strand_id
1 'polypeptide(L)'
;MKKFLIIITALFAGLSASAQVDKKAQGILEELSAKYKKYKSIKAQFVYTLDSKASKVKQSQKGVLHLKGNKFKVEIAGKEITCDGKTVWTYSPAPDNEVQINNYNPNENGFNPAQIFTMYEKGFLYKFVDEKVEAGKTIQQIELTPTDKNKKFFKVKLFIDKTAKQIVRSSVYDKNGNVYTYEVQKFETDLPMADTFFTFDAAKHPGCEVNDLR
;
A
#
# COMPACT_ATOMS: atom_id res chain seq x y z
N MET A 1 -62.73 -28.91 31.52
CA MET A 1 -61.72 -29.11 30.47
C MET A 1 -60.86 -27.82 30.40
N LYS A 2 -59.73 -27.82 31.10
CA LYS A 2 -58.82 -26.64 31.16
C LYS A 2 -57.74 -26.80 30.07
N LYS A 3 -57.73 -25.92 29.07
CA LYS A 3 -56.70 -25.91 28.03
C LYS A 3 -55.44 -25.20 28.56
N PHE A 4 -54.37 -25.95 28.73
CA PHE A 4 -53.04 -25.42 29.04
C PHE A 4 -52.40 -24.83 27.77
N LEU A 5 -52.21 -23.50 27.76
CA LEU A 5 -51.52 -22.80 26.71
C LEU A 5 -50.04 -22.74 27.11
N ILE A 6 -49.20 -23.54 26.46
CA ILE A 6 -47.74 -23.52 26.61
C ILE A 6 -47.20 -22.42 25.70
N ILE A 7 -46.75 -21.30 26.31
CA ILE A 7 -46.05 -20.23 25.62
C ILE A 7 -44.57 -20.64 25.55
N ILE A 8 -44.09 -21.05 24.38
CA ILE A 8 -42.65 -21.28 24.10
C ILE A 8 -42.03 -19.93 23.79
N THR A 9 -41.37 -19.35 24.79
CA THR A 9 -40.54 -18.13 24.58
C THR A 9 -39.22 -18.57 23.96
N ALA A 10 -39.08 -18.44 22.64
CA ALA A 10 -37.85 -18.65 21.93
C ALA A 10 -36.88 -17.52 22.28
N LEU A 11 -35.88 -17.81 23.10
CA LEU A 11 -34.81 -16.92 23.47
C LEU A 11 -33.87 -16.79 22.26
N PHE A 12 -34.11 -15.77 21.44
CA PHE A 12 -33.19 -15.38 20.35
C PHE A 12 -31.94 -14.77 21.00
N ALA A 13 -30.99 -15.59 21.37
CA ALA A 13 -29.64 -15.11 21.72
C ALA A 13 -28.99 -14.61 20.41
N GLY A 14 -29.13 -13.30 20.16
CA GLY A 14 -28.41 -12.61 19.08
C GLY A 14 -26.92 -12.75 19.33
N LEU A 15 -26.25 -13.63 18.60
CA LEU A 15 -24.81 -13.68 18.49
C LEU A 15 -24.37 -12.38 17.78
N SER A 16 -24.10 -11.36 18.61
CA SER A 16 -23.35 -10.19 18.13
C SER A 16 -21.97 -10.69 17.74
N ALA A 17 -21.77 -10.97 16.44
CA ALA A 17 -20.47 -11.21 15.86
C ALA A 17 -19.69 -9.88 15.95
N SER A 18 -19.13 -9.61 17.14
CA SER A 18 -18.11 -8.58 17.27
C SER A 18 -16.99 -8.97 16.29
N ALA A 19 -16.69 -8.12 15.32
CA ALA A 19 -15.51 -8.29 14.49
C ALA A 19 -14.30 -8.28 15.42
N GLN A 20 -13.91 -9.47 15.88
CA GLN A 20 -12.81 -9.63 16.84
C GLN A 20 -11.54 -9.22 16.10
N VAL A 21 -10.86 -8.21 16.66
CA VAL A 21 -9.55 -7.78 16.16
C VAL A 21 -8.61 -8.98 16.20
N ASP A 22 -8.03 -9.33 15.06
CA ASP A 22 -7.04 -10.41 14.99
C ASP A 22 -5.75 -9.96 15.69
N LYS A 23 -5.62 -10.36 16.97
CA LYS A 23 -4.49 -9.99 17.84
C LYS A 23 -3.14 -10.41 17.29
N LYS A 24 -3.08 -11.53 16.54
CA LYS A 24 -1.84 -11.99 15.91
C LYS A 24 -1.44 -11.06 14.77
N ALA A 25 -2.37 -10.73 13.89
CA ALA A 25 -2.13 -9.76 12.83
C ALA A 25 -1.75 -8.39 13.40
N GLN A 26 -2.47 -7.94 14.44
CA GLN A 26 -2.19 -6.67 15.12
C GLN A 26 -0.76 -6.62 15.66
N GLY A 27 -0.32 -7.61 16.43
CA GLY A 27 1.03 -7.64 16.99
C GLY A 27 2.13 -7.60 15.93
N ILE A 28 1.96 -8.34 14.80
CA ILE A 28 2.91 -8.33 13.69
C ILE A 28 2.98 -6.94 13.05
N LEU A 29 1.83 -6.30 12.82
CA LEU A 29 1.77 -4.98 12.20
C LEU A 29 2.31 -3.88 13.11
N GLU A 30 2.07 -3.96 14.42
CA GLU A 30 2.63 -3.02 15.42
C GLU A 30 4.16 -3.11 15.48
N GLU A 31 4.73 -4.32 15.48
CA GLU A 31 6.19 -4.52 15.43
C GLU A 31 6.79 -3.97 14.14
N LEU A 32 6.12 -4.19 13.01
CA LEU A 32 6.53 -3.69 11.71
C LEU A 32 6.52 -2.16 11.68
N SER A 33 5.43 -1.54 12.16
CA SER A 33 5.28 -0.10 12.28
C SER A 33 6.35 0.52 13.19
N ALA A 34 6.58 -0.07 14.36
CA ALA A 34 7.61 0.38 15.29
C ALA A 34 9.02 0.34 14.67
N LYS A 35 9.28 -0.63 13.81
CA LYS A 35 10.54 -0.74 13.07
C LYS A 35 10.65 0.35 12.00
N TYR A 36 9.64 0.50 11.15
CA TYR A 36 9.68 1.49 10.05
C TYR A 36 9.75 2.94 10.54
N LYS A 37 9.11 3.26 11.66
CA LYS A 37 9.19 4.60 12.28
C LYS A 37 10.59 5.01 12.76
N LYS A 38 11.50 4.05 12.93
CA LYS A 38 12.89 4.34 13.32
C LYS A 38 13.76 4.75 12.13
N TYR A 39 13.36 4.45 10.91
CA TYR A 39 14.14 4.77 9.73
C TYR A 39 14.02 6.25 9.36
N LYS A 40 15.17 6.90 9.16
CA LYS A 40 15.24 8.29 8.67
C LYS A 40 14.88 8.37 7.19
N SER A 41 15.23 7.34 6.45
CA SER A 41 14.91 7.20 5.03
C SER A 41 14.84 5.73 4.62
N ILE A 42 14.12 5.46 3.52
CA ILE A 42 14.01 4.14 2.92
C ILE A 42 14.28 4.28 1.42
N LYS A 43 15.09 3.36 0.88
CA LYS A 43 15.20 3.12 -0.56
C LYS A 43 14.82 1.67 -0.84
N ALA A 44 13.80 1.47 -1.65
CA ALA A 44 13.35 0.14 -2.05
C ALA A 44 13.39 -0.01 -3.57
N GLN A 45 14.14 -1.00 -4.07
CA GLN A 45 14.01 -1.45 -5.45
C GLN A 45 12.93 -2.53 -5.47
N PHE A 46 12.01 -2.45 -6.41
CA PHE A 46 10.88 -3.38 -6.48
C PHE A 46 10.55 -3.78 -7.91
N VAL A 47 9.87 -4.90 -8.05
CA VAL A 47 9.16 -5.27 -9.28
C VAL A 47 7.68 -5.01 -9.04
N TYR A 48 7.11 -4.17 -9.88
CA TYR A 48 5.68 -3.95 -9.98
C TYR A 48 5.11 -4.89 -11.04
N THR A 49 4.02 -5.57 -10.74
CA THR A 49 3.28 -6.39 -11.68
C THR A 49 1.81 -5.99 -11.67
N LEU A 50 1.28 -5.65 -12.83
CA LEU A 50 -0.16 -5.54 -13.09
C LEU A 50 -0.64 -6.86 -13.69
N ASP A 51 -1.60 -7.50 -13.03
CA ASP A 51 -2.34 -8.65 -13.54
C ASP A 51 -3.82 -8.23 -13.68
N SER A 52 -4.26 -8.05 -14.92
CA SER A 52 -5.64 -7.67 -15.26
C SER A 52 -6.37 -8.84 -15.90
N LYS A 53 -7.29 -9.42 -15.15
CA LYS A 53 -8.12 -10.52 -15.65
C LYS A 53 -9.06 -10.07 -16.76
N ALA A 54 -9.55 -8.84 -16.70
CA ALA A 54 -10.48 -8.30 -17.70
C ALA A 54 -9.83 -8.13 -19.08
N SER A 55 -8.61 -7.57 -19.11
CA SER A 55 -7.86 -7.35 -20.36
C SER A 55 -6.93 -8.52 -20.72
N LYS A 56 -6.81 -9.54 -19.87
CA LYS A 56 -5.85 -10.66 -19.98
C LYS A 56 -4.39 -10.18 -20.13
N VAL A 57 -4.08 -9.02 -19.57
CA VAL A 57 -2.75 -8.41 -19.61
C VAL A 57 -2.03 -8.69 -18.31
N LYS A 58 -0.79 -9.16 -18.41
CA LYS A 58 0.14 -9.24 -17.30
C LYS A 58 1.43 -8.54 -17.70
N GLN A 59 1.75 -7.46 -17.00
CA GLN A 59 2.94 -6.65 -17.27
C GLN A 59 3.75 -6.49 -15.98
N SER A 60 5.07 -6.54 -16.11
CA SER A 60 5.98 -6.34 -14.98
C SER A 60 7.02 -5.27 -15.33
N GLN A 61 7.31 -4.41 -14.36
CA GLN A 61 8.25 -3.30 -14.51
C GLN A 61 9.07 -3.16 -13.23
N LYS A 62 10.34 -2.79 -13.39
CA LYS A 62 11.19 -2.46 -12.23
C LYS A 62 10.99 -1.00 -11.86
N GLY A 63 11.01 -0.74 -10.56
CA GLY A 63 10.92 0.61 -10.03
C GLY A 63 11.80 0.80 -8.80
N VAL A 64 11.97 2.06 -8.45
CA VAL A 64 12.70 2.47 -7.24
C VAL A 64 11.84 3.45 -6.47
N LEU A 65 11.68 3.21 -5.18
CA LEU A 65 11.06 4.14 -4.25
C LEU A 65 12.13 4.70 -3.31
N HIS A 66 12.15 6.02 -3.17
CA HIS A 66 12.86 6.73 -2.11
C HIS A 66 11.83 7.40 -1.21
N LEU A 67 11.98 7.25 0.10
CA LEU A 67 11.07 7.79 1.10
C LEU A 67 11.85 8.46 2.24
N LYS A 68 11.42 9.66 2.65
CA LYS A 68 11.94 10.40 3.80
C LYS A 68 10.80 11.16 4.47
N GLY A 69 10.29 10.62 5.59
CA GLY A 69 9.08 11.16 6.21
C GLY A 69 7.89 11.10 5.25
N ASN A 70 7.29 12.26 4.94
CA ASN A 70 6.19 12.40 3.98
C ASN A 70 6.65 12.76 2.54
N LYS A 71 7.96 12.85 2.32
CA LYS A 71 8.56 13.10 1.00
C LYS A 71 8.86 11.78 0.32
N PHE A 72 8.58 11.69 -0.98
CA PHE A 72 8.88 10.49 -1.74
C PHE A 72 9.24 10.79 -3.19
N LYS A 73 9.96 9.85 -3.79
CA LYS A 73 10.23 9.79 -5.21
C LYS A 73 10.08 8.35 -5.67
N VAL A 74 9.26 8.13 -6.69
CA VAL A 74 9.06 6.83 -7.34
C VAL A 74 9.47 6.96 -8.80
N GLU A 75 10.34 6.08 -9.22
CA GLU A 75 10.75 5.96 -10.63
C GLU A 75 10.33 4.58 -11.12
N ILE A 76 9.53 4.54 -12.19
CA ILE A 76 9.04 3.29 -12.78
C ILE A 76 8.75 3.48 -14.27
N ALA A 77 9.34 2.65 -15.12
CA ALA A 77 9.14 2.68 -16.57
C ALA A 77 9.34 4.08 -17.21
N GLY A 78 10.32 4.83 -16.73
CA GLY A 78 10.62 6.19 -17.17
C GLY A 78 9.71 7.27 -16.56
N LYS A 79 8.58 6.90 -15.95
CA LYS A 79 7.75 7.84 -15.17
C LYS A 79 8.41 8.16 -13.84
N GLU A 80 8.26 9.41 -13.43
CA GLU A 80 8.72 9.90 -12.13
C GLU A 80 7.56 10.53 -11.36
N ILE A 81 7.34 10.08 -10.13
CA ILE A 81 6.38 10.69 -9.21
C ILE A 81 7.18 11.21 -8.02
N THR A 82 7.23 12.53 -7.86
CA THR A 82 8.00 13.19 -6.81
C THR A 82 7.07 13.96 -5.90
N CYS A 83 7.34 13.95 -4.59
CA CYS A 83 6.57 14.68 -3.58
C CYS A 83 7.50 15.27 -2.52
N ASP A 84 7.40 16.57 -2.30
CA ASP A 84 8.12 17.29 -1.24
C ASP A 84 7.39 17.34 0.09
N GLY A 85 6.22 16.67 0.16
CA GLY A 85 5.32 16.68 1.32
C GLY A 85 4.18 17.70 1.24
N LYS A 86 4.15 18.53 0.19
CA LYS A 86 3.10 19.54 -0.09
C LYS A 86 2.60 19.44 -1.53
N THR A 87 3.49 19.25 -2.47
CA THR A 87 3.24 19.19 -3.91
C THR A 87 3.64 17.82 -4.44
N VAL A 88 2.86 17.30 -5.36
CA VAL A 88 3.16 16.09 -6.12
C VAL A 88 3.36 16.47 -7.57
N TRP A 89 4.49 16.07 -8.14
CA TRP A 89 4.81 16.15 -9.56
C TRP A 89 4.76 14.75 -10.15
N THR A 90 3.97 14.57 -11.19
CA THR A 90 3.90 13.30 -11.94
C THR A 90 4.39 13.56 -13.35
N TYR A 91 5.62 13.17 -13.63
CA TYR A 91 6.22 13.27 -14.95
C TYR A 91 5.96 11.99 -15.74
N SER A 92 5.47 12.15 -16.97
CA SER A 92 5.34 11.11 -18.00
C SER A 92 6.31 11.42 -19.14
N PRO A 93 7.24 10.49 -19.48
CA PRO A 93 8.16 10.70 -20.61
C PRO A 93 7.43 10.63 -21.95
N ALA A 94 8.18 10.82 -23.04
CA ALA A 94 7.63 10.68 -24.39
C ALA A 94 6.74 9.41 -24.54
N PRO A 95 5.64 9.49 -25.31
CA PRO A 95 5.30 10.59 -26.23
C PRO A 95 4.68 11.82 -25.54
N ASP A 96 4.19 11.71 -24.30
CA ASP A 96 3.47 12.79 -23.62
C ASP A 96 4.41 13.96 -23.26
N ASN A 97 5.60 13.64 -22.72
CA ASN A 97 6.59 14.58 -22.19
C ASN A 97 5.96 15.71 -21.35
N GLU A 98 5.16 15.32 -20.37
CA GLU A 98 4.33 16.21 -19.55
C GLU A 98 4.64 16.00 -18.06
N VAL A 99 4.57 17.08 -17.27
CA VAL A 99 4.51 17.03 -15.82
C VAL A 99 3.19 17.60 -15.32
N GLN A 100 2.44 16.81 -14.57
CA GLN A 100 1.24 17.24 -13.84
C GLN A 100 1.63 17.60 -12.42
N ILE A 101 1.15 18.76 -11.94
CA ILE A 101 1.42 19.30 -10.61
C ILE A 101 0.13 19.32 -9.82
N ASN A 102 0.12 18.68 -8.65
CA ASN A 102 -1.03 18.59 -7.77
C ASN A 102 -0.65 18.92 -6.33
N ASN A 103 -1.62 19.37 -5.53
CA ASN A 103 -1.45 19.41 -4.09
C ASN A 103 -1.36 17.99 -3.51
N TYR A 104 -0.43 17.77 -2.58
CA TYR A 104 -0.33 16.49 -1.89
C TYR A 104 -1.51 16.29 -0.93
N ASN A 105 -2.29 15.23 -1.15
CA ASN A 105 -3.36 14.81 -0.26
C ASN A 105 -3.07 13.40 0.29
N PRO A 106 -2.67 13.26 1.56
CA PRO A 106 -2.40 11.95 2.15
C PRO A 106 -3.64 11.04 2.29
N ASN A 107 -4.85 11.63 2.21
CA ASN A 107 -6.12 10.92 2.32
C ASN A 107 -6.73 10.58 0.95
N GLU A 108 -6.02 10.79 -0.13
CA GLU A 108 -6.49 10.46 -1.47
C GLU A 108 -6.92 8.99 -1.57
N ASN A 109 -8.01 8.74 -2.30
CA ASN A 109 -8.61 7.40 -2.40
C ASN A 109 -7.78 6.41 -3.25
N GLY A 110 -6.70 6.86 -3.86
CA GLY A 110 -5.73 6.05 -4.60
C GLY A 110 -4.75 5.28 -3.70
N PHE A 111 -3.98 4.40 -4.32
CA PHE A 111 -2.84 3.78 -3.69
C PHE A 111 -1.65 4.74 -3.71
N ASN A 112 -1.19 5.17 -2.54
CA ASN A 112 -0.03 6.05 -2.41
C ASN A 112 1.23 5.21 -2.14
N PRO A 113 2.22 5.19 -3.04
CA PRO A 113 3.46 4.43 -2.86
C PRO A 113 4.22 4.79 -1.58
N ALA A 114 4.15 6.04 -1.12
CA ALA A 114 4.78 6.45 0.13
C ALA A 114 4.15 5.79 1.36
N GLN A 115 2.90 5.40 1.26
CA GLN A 115 2.15 4.81 2.38
C GLN A 115 2.27 3.28 2.45
N ILE A 116 2.95 2.63 1.50
CA ILE A 116 3.04 1.17 1.44
C ILE A 116 3.54 0.54 2.76
N PHE A 117 4.38 1.28 3.49
CA PHE A 117 4.98 0.83 4.75
C PHE A 117 4.19 1.26 5.99
N THR A 118 3.14 2.08 5.85
CA THR A 118 2.38 2.64 6.97
C THR A 118 0.87 2.60 6.77
N MET A 119 0.38 2.30 5.56
CA MET A 119 -1.04 2.34 5.22
C MET A 119 -1.92 1.46 6.13
N TYR A 120 -1.35 0.38 6.66
CA TYR A 120 -2.07 -0.57 7.51
C TYR A 120 -2.32 -0.06 8.94
N GLU A 121 -1.73 1.07 9.34
CA GLU A 121 -1.87 1.61 10.69
C GLU A 121 -3.29 2.14 10.98
N LYS A 122 -4.02 2.59 9.95
CA LYS A 122 -5.36 3.17 10.10
C LYS A 122 -6.27 2.81 8.92
N GLY A 123 -7.56 2.65 9.22
CA GLY A 123 -8.58 2.50 8.21
C GLY A 123 -8.67 1.12 7.58
N PHE A 124 -8.15 0.09 8.26
CA PHE A 124 -8.25 -1.30 7.82
C PHE A 124 -8.69 -2.24 8.93
N LEU A 125 -9.46 -3.24 8.56
CA LEU A 125 -9.58 -4.49 9.28
C LEU A 125 -8.48 -5.41 8.76
N TYR A 126 -7.87 -6.18 9.64
CA TYR A 126 -6.78 -7.08 9.28
C TYR A 126 -6.99 -8.48 9.84
N LYS A 127 -6.49 -9.46 9.08
CA LYS A 127 -6.58 -10.88 9.41
C LYS A 127 -5.25 -11.55 9.11
N PHE A 128 -4.72 -12.30 10.06
CA PHE A 128 -3.63 -13.23 9.80
C PHE A 128 -4.17 -14.39 8.96
N VAL A 129 -3.51 -14.69 7.85
CA VAL A 129 -3.96 -15.73 6.92
C VAL A 129 -3.18 -17.01 7.16
N ASP A 130 -1.85 -16.95 6.99
CA ASP A 130 -0.98 -18.09 7.17
C ASP A 130 0.49 -17.67 7.37
N GLU A 131 1.33 -18.68 7.58
CA GLU A 131 2.79 -18.55 7.67
C GLU A 131 3.40 -19.71 6.88
N LYS A 132 4.28 -19.40 5.91
CA LYS A 132 4.90 -20.38 5.01
C LYS A 132 6.38 -20.11 4.84
N VAL A 133 7.14 -21.15 4.52
CA VAL A 133 8.54 -20.98 4.12
C VAL A 133 8.59 -20.79 2.60
N GLU A 134 9.09 -19.62 2.17
CA GLU A 134 9.35 -19.27 0.77
C GLU A 134 10.83 -18.91 0.62
N ALA A 135 11.56 -19.59 -0.27
CA ALA A 135 12.99 -19.37 -0.52
C ALA A 135 13.84 -19.31 0.78
N GLY A 136 13.58 -20.20 1.72
CA GLY A 136 14.32 -20.28 3.00
C GLY A 136 13.94 -19.23 4.05
N LYS A 137 12.95 -18.38 3.77
CA LYS A 137 12.43 -17.36 4.69
C LYS A 137 11.04 -17.73 5.19
N THR A 138 10.77 -17.48 6.44
CA THR A 138 9.43 -17.61 7.00
C THR A 138 8.61 -16.35 6.66
N ILE A 139 7.62 -16.50 5.79
CA ILE A 139 6.76 -15.42 5.32
C ILE A 139 5.40 -15.51 5.98
N GLN A 140 5.02 -14.43 6.66
CA GLN A 140 3.70 -14.24 7.27
C GLN A 140 2.80 -13.47 6.32
N GLN A 141 1.60 -13.99 6.05
CA GLN A 141 0.60 -13.33 5.21
C GLN A 141 -0.47 -12.69 6.08
N ILE A 142 -0.68 -11.38 5.88
CA ILE A 142 -1.78 -10.62 6.49
C ILE A 142 -2.66 -10.05 5.38
N GLU A 143 -3.96 -10.19 5.52
CA GLU A 143 -4.96 -9.58 4.66
C GLU A 143 -5.53 -8.33 5.33
N LEU A 144 -5.59 -7.23 4.57
CA LEU A 144 -6.15 -5.95 4.98
C LEU A 144 -7.40 -5.68 4.16
N THR A 145 -8.49 -5.30 4.83
CA THR A 145 -9.73 -4.86 4.19
C THR A 145 -9.98 -3.41 4.57
N PRO A 146 -10.08 -2.47 3.61
CA PRO A 146 -10.39 -1.08 3.91
C PRO A 146 -11.73 -0.95 4.64
N THR A 147 -11.79 -0.12 5.68
CA THR A 147 -13.06 0.23 6.34
C THR A 147 -13.85 1.25 5.53
N ASP A 148 -13.16 2.12 4.77
CA ASP A 148 -13.78 3.04 3.83
C ASP A 148 -14.12 2.31 2.51
N LYS A 149 -15.43 2.17 2.25
CA LYS A 149 -15.96 1.54 1.05
C LYS A 149 -15.74 2.34 -0.24
N ASN A 150 -15.34 3.63 -0.13
CA ASN A 150 -15.07 4.49 -1.29
C ASN A 150 -13.66 4.29 -1.86
N LYS A 151 -12.77 3.58 -1.15
CA LYS A 151 -11.46 3.23 -1.69
C LYS A 151 -11.60 2.48 -3.03
N LYS A 152 -10.73 2.79 -4.00
CA LYS A 152 -10.69 2.15 -5.33
C LYS A 152 -10.30 0.66 -5.26
N PHE A 153 -9.79 0.20 -4.14
CA PHE A 153 -9.43 -1.19 -3.86
C PHE A 153 -10.22 -1.72 -2.66
N PHE A 154 -10.40 -3.04 -2.61
CA PHE A 154 -11.18 -3.70 -1.55
C PHE A 154 -10.35 -4.63 -0.67
N LYS A 155 -9.12 -4.92 -1.07
CA LYS A 155 -8.23 -5.81 -0.32
C LYS A 155 -6.76 -5.53 -0.61
N VAL A 156 -5.92 -5.66 0.42
CA VAL A 156 -4.47 -5.70 0.30
C VAL A 156 -3.95 -6.96 1.00
N LYS A 157 -3.00 -7.65 0.40
CA LYS A 157 -2.24 -8.71 1.06
C LYS A 157 -0.83 -8.23 1.30
N LEU A 158 -0.38 -8.35 2.54
CA LEU A 158 1.01 -8.12 2.93
C LEU A 158 1.70 -9.45 3.17
N PHE A 159 2.90 -9.58 2.65
CA PHE A 159 3.80 -10.70 2.86
C PHE A 159 5.03 -10.17 3.60
N ILE A 160 5.23 -10.66 4.80
CA ILE A 160 6.19 -10.12 5.76
C ILE A 160 7.21 -11.20 6.09
N ASP A 161 8.50 -10.92 5.86
CA ASP A 161 9.59 -11.74 6.38
C ASP A 161 9.58 -11.63 7.90
N LYS A 162 9.28 -12.74 8.59
CA LYS A 162 9.13 -12.83 10.04
C LYS A 162 10.42 -12.46 10.78
N THR A 163 11.55 -12.93 10.28
CA THR A 163 12.86 -12.71 10.91
C THR A 163 13.33 -11.28 10.67
N ALA A 164 13.25 -10.82 9.42
CA ALA A 164 13.66 -9.47 9.06
C ALA A 164 12.63 -8.42 9.51
N LYS A 165 11.41 -8.80 9.90
CA LYS A 165 10.28 -7.87 10.17
C LYS A 165 10.19 -6.82 9.07
N GLN A 166 10.00 -7.30 7.82
CA GLN A 166 10.04 -6.46 6.62
C GLN A 166 9.00 -6.94 5.61
N ILE A 167 8.27 -5.99 5.02
CA ILE A 167 7.41 -6.29 3.87
C ILE A 167 8.30 -6.68 2.69
N VAL A 168 8.13 -7.89 2.19
CA VAL A 168 8.83 -8.41 1.01
C VAL A 168 7.95 -8.35 -0.23
N ARG A 169 6.63 -8.40 -0.05
CA ARG A 169 5.66 -8.30 -1.15
C ARG A 169 4.35 -7.71 -0.63
N SER A 170 3.69 -6.91 -1.45
CA SER A 170 2.31 -6.51 -1.24
C SER A 170 1.50 -6.69 -2.52
N SER A 171 0.20 -7.07 -2.38
CA SER A 171 -0.71 -7.21 -3.51
C SER A 171 -2.00 -6.45 -3.22
N VAL A 172 -2.33 -5.50 -4.07
CA VAL A 172 -3.53 -4.65 -3.99
C VAL A 172 -4.56 -5.14 -5.00
N TYR A 173 -5.76 -5.42 -4.54
CA TYR A 173 -6.88 -5.91 -5.35
C TYR A 173 -7.87 -4.77 -5.55
N ASP A 174 -7.99 -4.28 -6.77
CA ASP A 174 -8.93 -3.21 -7.09
C ASP A 174 -10.34 -3.73 -7.41
N LYS A 175 -11.29 -2.80 -7.47
CA LYS A 175 -12.70 -3.12 -7.76
C LYS A 175 -12.95 -3.48 -9.22
N ASN A 176 -11.99 -3.21 -10.12
CA ASN A 176 -12.07 -3.53 -11.54
C ASN A 176 -11.50 -4.92 -11.86
N GLY A 177 -11.08 -5.68 -10.82
CA GLY A 177 -10.53 -7.02 -10.96
C GLY A 177 -9.03 -7.06 -11.28
N ASN A 178 -8.34 -5.93 -11.21
CA ASN A 178 -6.89 -5.88 -11.35
C ASN A 178 -6.19 -6.24 -10.04
N VAL A 179 -5.02 -6.84 -10.16
CA VAL A 179 -4.13 -7.10 -9.03
C VAL A 179 -2.79 -6.40 -9.29
N TYR A 180 -2.43 -5.50 -8.39
CA TYR A 180 -1.17 -4.77 -8.42
C TYR A 180 -0.24 -5.38 -7.38
N THR A 181 0.83 -6.02 -7.81
CA THR A 181 1.82 -6.65 -6.92
C THR A 181 3.11 -5.86 -6.93
N TYR A 182 3.62 -5.56 -5.74
CA TYR A 182 4.91 -4.91 -5.51
C TYR A 182 5.80 -5.89 -4.74
N GLU A 183 6.86 -6.37 -5.38
CA GLU A 183 7.82 -7.30 -4.80
C GLU A 183 9.15 -6.60 -4.56
N VAL A 184 9.56 -6.52 -3.30
CA VAL A 184 10.80 -5.83 -2.91
C VAL A 184 12.00 -6.71 -3.25
N GLN A 185 12.92 -6.18 -4.05
CA GLN A 185 14.15 -6.84 -4.47
C GLN A 185 15.35 -6.42 -3.61
N LYS A 186 15.42 -5.13 -3.28
CA LYS A 186 16.46 -4.55 -2.42
C LYS A 186 15.85 -3.52 -1.49
N PHE A 187 16.27 -3.53 -0.25
CA PHE A 187 15.78 -2.60 0.78
C PHE A 187 16.97 -2.02 1.55
N GLU A 188 17.09 -0.70 1.55
CA GLU A 188 18.16 0.04 2.19
C GLU A 188 17.54 1.14 3.05
N THR A 189 18.12 1.42 4.21
CA THR A 189 17.60 2.42 5.15
C THR A 189 18.67 3.44 5.53
N ASP A 190 18.21 4.56 6.04
CA ASP A 190 19.05 5.60 6.65
C ASP A 190 20.11 6.19 5.71
N LEU A 191 19.85 6.11 4.40
CA LEU A 191 20.68 6.76 3.40
C LEU A 191 20.53 8.28 3.47
N PRO A 192 21.62 9.05 3.33
CA PRO A 192 21.53 10.50 3.26
C PRO A 192 20.77 10.93 2.01
N MET A 193 19.70 11.69 2.18
CA MET A 193 18.87 12.22 1.09
C MET A 193 18.61 13.70 1.35
N ALA A 194 19.11 14.56 0.45
CA ALA A 194 18.82 16.00 0.51
C ALA A 194 17.33 16.25 0.22
N ASP A 195 16.77 17.30 0.79
CA ASP A 195 15.35 17.63 0.56
C ASP A 195 15.07 18.02 -0.88
N THR A 196 16.05 18.62 -1.57
CA THR A 196 15.99 18.93 -2.99
C THR A 196 15.86 17.71 -3.90
N PHE A 197 16.21 16.51 -3.40
CA PHE A 197 16.00 15.26 -4.14
C PHE A 197 14.51 14.95 -4.38
N PHE A 198 13.64 15.51 -3.54
CA PHE A 198 12.19 15.27 -3.57
C PHE A 198 11.42 16.42 -4.24
N THR A 199 12.05 17.14 -5.13
CA THR A 199 11.44 18.17 -5.97
C THR A 199 11.64 17.81 -7.44
N PHE A 200 10.66 18.15 -8.30
CA PHE A 200 10.81 17.98 -9.73
C PHE A 200 11.79 19.04 -10.28
N ASP A 201 12.71 18.59 -11.09
CA ASP A 201 13.71 19.45 -11.74
C ASP A 201 13.42 19.52 -13.24
N ALA A 202 12.72 20.58 -13.66
CA ALA A 202 12.35 20.78 -15.06
C ALA A 202 13.58 20.87 -16.00
N ALA A 203 14.75 21.26 -15.49
CA ALA A 203 15.98 21.34 -16.29
C ALA A 203 16.46 19.97 -16.79
N LYS A 204 16.07 18.89 -16.10
CA LYS A 204 16.36 17.51 -16.49
C LYS A 204 15.39 16.95 -17.55
N HIS A 205 14.33 17.70 -17.86
CA HIS A 205 13.26 17.29 -18.78
C HIS A 205 13.00 18.38 -19.82
N PRO A 206 13.95 18.61 -20.77
CA PRO A 206 13.83 19.68 -21.75
C PRO A 206 12.58 19.49 -22.62
N GLY A 207 11.85 20.59 -22.85
CA GLY A 207 10.61 20.59 -23.62
C GLY A 207 9.41 19.92 -22.94
N CYS A 208 9.51 19.66 -21.63
CA CYS A 208 8.40 19.12 -20.84
C CYS A 208 7.27 20.13 -20.74
N GLU A 209 6.05 19.74 -21.10
CA GLU A 209 4.84 20.51 -20.86
C GLU A 209 4.49 20.49 -19.37
N VAL A 210 4.15 21.66 -18.82
CA VAL A 210 3.79 21.82 -17.41
C VAL A 210 2.30 22.05 -17.27
N ASN A 211 1.61 21.11 -16.64
CA ASN A 211 0.18 21.18 -16.36
C ASN A 211 -0.04 21.32 -14.83
N ASP A 212 -0.24 22.57 -14.39
CA ASP A 212 -0.48 22.88 -12.96
C ASP A 212 -1.97 22.77 -12.64
N LEU A 213 -2.32 21.77 -11.82
CA LEU A 213 -3.69 21.43 -11.42
C LEU A 213 -3.99 21.80 -9.95
N ARG A 214 -3.18 22.62 -9.31
CA ARG A 214 -3.34 23.02 -7.91
C ARG A 214 -4.41 24.06 -7.68
#